data_9fe6506d884b32383d0afbbb244c2ca1
#
_entry.id   9fe6506d884b32383d0afbbb244c2ca1
#
_cell.length_a   1.000
_cell.length_b   1.000
_cell.length_c   1.000
_cell.angle_alpha   90.00
_cell.angle_beta   90.00
_cell.angle_gamma   90.00
#
_symmetry.space_group_name_H-M   'P 1'
#
loop_
_entity.id
_entity.type
_entity.pdbx_description
1 polymer ?
#
loop_
_entity_poly.entity_id
_entity_poly.type
_entity_poly.pdbx_seq_one_letter_code
_entity_poly.pdbx_strand_id
1 'polypeptide(L)'
;MVSLAPNNSAPVPEKRLVLWIILLILLGASMLLSLGIGRFSVSVSNVISILLGNILPIEPTWKPVEERVVELIRMPRILIAALAGAGLAVAGAALQGVFRNPLVGPQIIGVSSGAAFGGALAILVSESQVLLIGAAFGFGMLAMLVVYTISRQQGRASILMLVLSGIVTSAFFSALVSITKFVADPDDKLPAIVFWLMGSFASASYEKVLLIGVPVVSGALVVYFMRFQINILSLGDEEAQSLGLKVERTRWIVLVAVALISAAVVAAAGIVGWVGLVIPHFARLLTGANHNVLIPAAALIGAIYLIHVDNVARASIAAEIPVGIITALLGAPVFAYLLRRAANKGWTSE
;
A
#
# COMPACT_ATOMS: atom_id res chain seq x y z
N MET A 1 30.81 -21.99 28.40
CA MET A 1 30.64 -22.33 26.99
C MET A 1 29.15 -22.54 26.76
N VAL A 2 28.42 -21.52 26.34
CA VAL A 2 27.01 -21.61 25.97
C VAL A 2 26.97 -21.62 24.44
N SER A 3 26.47 -22.73 23.88
CA SER A 3 26.29 -22.90 22.43
C SER A 3 25.23 -21.94 21.91
N LEU A 4 25.64 -20.83 21.36
CA LEU A 4 24.82 -19.94 20.55
C LEU A 4 24.79 -20.50 19.11
N ALA A 5 23.91 -21.46 18.88
CA ALA A 5 23.53 -21.81 17.53
C ALA A 5 22.34 -20.92 17.13
N PRO A 6 22.50 -19.90 16.25
CA PRO A 6 21.34 -19.24 15.65
C PRO A 6 20.73 -20.22 14.65
N ASN A 7 19.54 -20.71 14.98
CA ASN A 7 18.74 -21.53 14.06
C ASN A 7 18.14 -20.61 12.97
N ASN A 8 19.00 -20.04 12.14
CA ASN A 8 18.67 -19.25 10.96
C ASN A 8 18.97 -20.08 9.71
N SER A 9 18.34 -21.24 9.57
CA SER A 9 18.32 -21.93 8.30
C SER A 9 17.50 -21.07 7.30
N ALA A 10 18.22 -20.31 6.46
CA ALA A 10 17.60 -19.75 5.26
C ALA A 10 16.88 -20.89 4.53
N PRO A 11 15.60 -20.73 4.14
CA PRO A 11 14.87 -21.83 3.49
C PRO A 11 15.64 -22.31 2.27
N VAL A 12 15.77 -23.63 2.17
CA VAL A 12 16.43 -24.33 1.06
C VAL A 12 15.86 -23.81 -0.27
N PRO A 13 16.64 -23.71 -1.36
CA PRO A 13 16.18 -23.15 -2.65
C PRO A 13 14.85 -23.72 -3.14
N GLU A 14 14.60 -25.01 -2.94
CA GLU A 14 13.34 -25.69 -3.28
C GLU A 14 12.13 -25.13 -2.51
N LYS A 15 12.27 -24.87 -1.21
CA LYS A 15 11.19 -24.29 -0.40
C LYS A 15 10.82 -22.88 -0.84
N ARG A 16 11.79 -22.12 -1.37
CA ARG A 16 11.54 -20.79 -1.91
C ARG A 16 10.75 -20.84 -3.22
N LEU A 17 11.09 -21.76 -4.13
CA LEU A 17 10.36 -21.94 -5.38
C LEU A 17 8.89 -22.30 -5.12
N VAL A 18 8.65 -23.27 -4.21
CA VAL A 18 7.30 -23.66 -3.82
C VAL A 18 6.50 -22.47 -3.26
N LEU A 19 7.12 -21.63 -2.41
CA LEU A 19 6.47 -20.41 -1.89
C LEU A 19 6.03 -19.48 -3.01
N TRP A 20 6.89 -19.21 -4.01
CA TRP A 20 6.56 -18.34 -5.14
C TRP A 20 5.41 -18.91 -5.98
N ILE A 21 5.44 -20.19 -6.27
CA ILE A 21 4.37 -20.86 -7.02
C ILE A 21 3.04 -20.73 -6.27
N ILE A 22 3.03 -21.00 -4.96
CA ILE A 22 1.83 -20.88 -4.12
C ILE A 22 1.30 -19.45 -4.14
N LEU A 23 2.15 -18.43 -3.93
CA LEU A 23 1.71 -17.03 -3.91
C LEU A 23 1.15 -16.58 -5.27
N LEU A 24 1.76 -17.01 -6.38
CA LEU A 24 1.26 -16.68 -7.72
C LEU A 24 -0.06 -17.38 -8.02
N ILE A 25 -0.21 -18.65 -7.65
CA ILE A 25 -1.48 -19.38 -7.78
C ILE A 25 -2.56 -18.71 -6.92
N LEU A 26 -2.25 -18.35 -5.67
CA LEU A 26 -3.18 -17.67 -4.78
C LEU A 26 -3.59 -16.30 -5.34
N LEU A 27 -2.68 -15.54 -5.91
CA LEU A 27 -2.99 -14.26 -6.55
C LEU A 27 -3.93 -14.48 -7.75
N GLY A 28 -3.60 -15.39 -8.66
CA GLY A 28 -4.44 -15.71 -9.82
C GLY A 28 -5.83 -16.19 -9.40
N ALA A 29 -5.91 -17.11 -8.43
CA ALA A 29 -7.17 -17.59 -7.88
C ALA A 29 -7.97 -16.48 -7.21
N SER A 30 -7.32 -15.58 -6.45
CA SER A 30 -7.98 -14.43 -5.82
C SER A 30 -8.56 -13.47 -6.86
N MET A 31 -7.84 -13.21 -7.95
CA MET A 31 -8.34 -12.37 -9.04
C MET A 31 -9.55 -13.01 -9.73
N LEU A 32 -9.47 -14.29 -10.09
CA LEU A 32 -10.57 -15.02 -10.73
C LEU A 32 -11.81 -15.08 -9.83
N LEU A 33 -11.66 -15.44 -8.57
CA LEU A 33 -12.77 -15.48 -7.61
C LEU A 33 -13.39 -14.10 -7.42
N SER A 34 -12.56 -13.06 -7.35
CA SER A 34 -13.00 -11.68 -7.19
C SER A 34 -13.83 -11.19 -8.39
N LEU A 35 -13.53 -11.66 -9.61
CA LEU A 35 -14.35 -11.36 -10.78
C LEU A 35 -15.77 -11.96 -10.70
N GLY A 36 -15.95 -13.10 -10.02
CA GLY A 36 -17.25 -13.73 -9.80
C GLY A 36 -18.06 -13.10 -8.65
N ILE A 37 -17.37 -12.64 -7.58
CA ILE A 37 -17.98 -12.14 -6.35
C ILE A 37 -18.50 -10.71 -6.53
N GLY A 38 -19.68 -10.41 -5.98
CA GLY A 38 -20.29 -9.08 -5.95
C GLY A 38 -21.81 -9.20 -5.88
N ARG A 39 -22.53 -8.06 -5.85
CA ARG A 39 -24.00 -8.03 -5.78
C ARG A 39 -24.67 -8.71 -6.97
N PHE A 40 -24.10 -8.59 -8.13
CA PHE A 40 -24.51 -9.32 -9.33
C PHE A 40 -23.58 -10.53 -9.43
N SER A 41 -24.06 -11.73 -9.05
CA SER A 41 -23.27 -12.95 -9.11
C SER A 41 -23.02 -13.37 -10.56
N VAL A 42 -21.75 -13.57 -10.92
CA VAL A 42 -21.34 -14.16 -12.19
C VAL A 42 -20.67 -15.49 -11.89
N SER A 43 -21.11 -16.57 -12.54
CA SER A 43 -20.51 -17.89 -12.31
C SER A 43 -19.04 -17.91 -12.73
N VAL A 44 -18.22 -18.68 -12.02
CA VAL A 44 -16.78 -18.81 -12.33
C VAL A 44 -16.59 -19.33 -13.76
N SER A 45 -17.46 -20.21 -14.23
CA SER A 45 -17.44 -20.69 -15.63
C SER A 45 -17.64 -19.55 -16.64
N ASN A 46 -18.63 -18.66 -16.40
CA ASN A 46 -18.86 -17.51 -17.28
C ASN A 46 -17.69 -16.52 -17.22
N VAL A 47 -17.11 -16.27 -16.02
CA VAL A 47 -15.90 -15.44 -15.90
C VAL A 47 -14.76 -16.00 -16.75
N ILE A 48 -14.49 -17.30 -16.66
CA ILE A 48 -13.42 -17.93 -17.45
C ILE A 48 -13.74 -17.84 -18.95
N SER A 49 -15.00 -18.10 -19.35
CA SER A 49 -15.42 -18.03 -20.75
C SER A 49 -15.33 -16.61 -21.32
N ILE A 50 -15.70 -15.58 -20.54
CA ILE A 50 -15.56 -14.16 -20.92
C ILE A 50 -14.07 -13.83 -21.16
N LEU A 51 -13.19 -14.19 -20.21
CA LEU A 51 -11.75 -13.90 -20.33
C LEU A 51 -11.12 -14.64 -21.49
N LEU A 52 -11.52 -15.88 -21.73
CA LEU A 52 -11.03 -16.66 -22.88
C LEU A 52 -11.61 -16.17 -24.21
N GLY A 53 -12.85 -15.67 -24.21
CA GLY A 53 -13.51 -15.09 -25.40
C GLY A 53 -12.78 -13.89 -25.98
N ASN A 54 -11.99 -13.17 -25.17
CA ASN A 54 -11.11 -12.09 -25.64
C ASN A 54 -9.87 -12.58 -26.41
N ILE A 55 -9.53 -13.86 -26.30
CA ILE A 55 -8.31 -14.45 -26.90
C ILE A 55 -8.67 -15.51 -27.94
N LEU A 56 -9.75 -16.25 -27.68
CA LEU A 56 -10.20 -17.36 -28.51
C LEU A 56 -11.58 -17.05 -29.10
N PRO A 57 -11.89 -17.51 -30.31
CA PRO A 57 -13.21 -17.34 -30.93
C PRO A 57 -14.24 -18.29 -30.27
N ILE A 58 -14.66 -17.96 -29.05
CA ILE A 58 -15.66 -18.73 -28.29
C ILE A 58 -17.04 -18.08 -28.51
N GLU A 59 -18.03 -18.86 -28.87
CA GLU A 59 -19.41 -18.37 -28.96
C GLU A 59 -19.89 -17.94 -27.55
N PRO A 60 -20.40 -16.70 -27.38
CA PRO A 60 -20.84 -16.21 -26.09
C PRO A 60 -22.03 -17.03 -25.54
N THR A 61 -21.78 -17.76 -24.45
CA THR A 61 -22.81 -18.47 -23.67
C THR A 61 -23.31 -17.66 -22.49
N TRP A 62 -22.67 -16.51 -22.23
CA TRP A 62 -22.95 -15.60 -21.13
C TRP A 62 -23.82 -14.41 -21.58
N LYS A 63 -24.38 -13.70 -20.61
CA LYS A 63 -25.21 -12.51 -20.90
C LYS A 63 -24.30 -11.29 -21.15
N PRO A 64 -24.65 -10.37 -22.07
CA PRO A 64 -23.89 -9.15 -22.32
C PRO A 64 -23.68 -8.27 -21.08
N VAL A 65 -24.60 -8.36 -20.08
CA VAL A 65 -24.46 -7.66 -18.80
C VAL A 65 -23.33 -8.27 -17.95
N GLU A 66 -23.17 -9.60 -17.97
CA GLU A 66 -22.10 -10.29 -17.22
C GLU A 66 -20.74 -9.87 -17.74
N GLU A 67 -20.56 -9.79 -19.04
CA GLU A 67 -19.33 -9.32 -19.70
C GLU A 67 -18.98 -7.89 -19.28
N ARG A 68 -19.93 -6.95 -19.38
CA ARG A 68 -19.73 -5.56 -18.95
C ARG A 68 -19.37 -5.46 -17.47
N VAL A 69 -20.02 -6.23 -16.61
CA VAL A 69 -19.72 -6.25 -15.17
C VAL A 69 -18.31 -6.77 -14.91
N VAL A 70 -17.91 -7.86 -15.57
CA VAL A 70 -16.57 -8.46 -15.40
C VAL A 70 -15.50 -7.53 -15.95
N GLU A 71 -15.64 -7.05 -17.18
CA GLU A 71 -14.58 -6.32 -17.87
C GLU A 71 -14.49 -4.85 -17.50
N LEU A 72 -15.63 -4.14 -17.43
CA LEU A 72 -15.61 -2.69 -17.27
C LEU A 72 -15.73 -2.22 -15.82
N ILE A 73 -16.27 -3.06 -14.91
CA ILE A 73 -16.46 -2.69 -13.51
C ILE A 73 -15.47 -3.41 -12.61
N ARG A 74 -15.40 -4.77 -12.71
CA ARG A 74 -14.63 -5.57 -11.75
C ARG A 74 -13.16 -5.64 -12.09
N MET A 75 -12.81 -5.81 -13.35
CA MET A 75 -11.41 -5.94 -13.75
C MET A 75 -10.57 -4.72 -13.35
N PRO A 76 -10.94 -3.46 -13.71
CA PRO A 76 -10.15 -2.31 -13.29
C PRO A 76 -10.11 -2.15 -11.77
N ARG A 77 -11.18 -2.49 -11.06
CA ARG A 77 -11.27 -2.44 -9.61
C ARG A 77 -10.28 -3.41 -8.93
N ILE A 78 -10.22 -4.65 -9.40
CA ILE A 78 -9.30 -5.67 -8.91
C ILE A 78 -7.85 -5.28 -9.19
N LEU A 79 -7.59 -4.71 -10.38
CA LEU A 79 -6.25 -4.22 -10.74
C LEU A 79 -5.79 -3.08 -9.82
N ILE A 80 -6.66 -2.11 -9.53
CA ILE A 80 -6.33 -1.03 -8.58
C ILE A 80 -6.12 -1.58 -7.17
N ALA A 81 -6.97 -2.51 -6.69
CA ALA A 81 -6.81 -3.13 -5.39
C ALA A 81 -5.49 -3.91 -5.28
N ALA A 82 -5.13 -4.67 -6.32
CA ALA A 82 -3.86 -5.40 -6.39
C ALA A 82 -2.66 -4.45 -6.39
N LEU A 83 -2.68 -3.40 -7.22
CA LEU A 83 -1.62 -2.38 -7.28
C LEU A 83 -1.46 -1.64 -5.95
N ALA A 84 -2.56 -1.21 -5.35
CA ALA A 84 -2.55 -0.51 -4.08
C ALA A 84 -2.01 -1.41 -2.95
N GLY A 85 -2.45 -2.66 -2.89
CA GLY A 85 -2.01 -3.64 -1.91
C GLY A 85 -0.53 -3.97 -2.04
N ALA A 86 -0.08 -4.27 -3.26
CA ALA A 86 1.32 -4.52 -3.55
C ALA A 86 2.19 -3.31 -3.24
N GLY A 87 1.80 -2.13 -3.72
CA GLY A 87 2.55 -0.89 -3.52
C GLY A 87 2.70 -0.52 -2.05
N LEU A 88 1.60 -0.49 -1.28
CA LEU A 88 1.64 -0.17 0.15
C LEU A 88 2.46 -1.19 0.96
N ALA A 89 2.37 -2.48 0.62
CA ALA A 89 3.16 -3.52 1.29
C ALA A 89 4.66 -3.39 0.97
N VAL A 90 5.03 -3.12 -0.27
CA VAL A 90 6.42 -2.83 -0.68
C VAL A 90 6.94 -1.58 0.03
N ALA A 91 6.16 -0.50 0.03
CA ALA A 91 6.50 0.74 0.72
C ALA A 91 6.73 0.51 2.22
N GLY A 92 5.85 -0.25 2.86
CA GLY A 92 5.99 -0.62 4.27
C GLY A 92 7.22 -1.45 4.55
N ALA A 93 7.49 -2.50 3.75
CA ALA A 93 8.67 -3.35 3.90
C ALA A 93 9.98 -2.53 3.78
N ALA A 94 10.03 -1.62 2.79
CA ALA A 94 11.17 -0.74 2.59
C ALA A 94 11.41 0.20 3.78
N LEU A 95 10.33 0.84 4.28
CA LEU A 95 10.44 1.74 5.43
C LEU A 95 10.87 1.02 6.69
N GLN A 96 10.32 -0.16 6.97
CA GLN A 96 10.71 -0.97 8.13
C GLN A 96 12.21 -1.30 8.10
N GLY A 97 12.79 -1.54 6.92
CA GLY A 97 14.24 -1.72 6.75
C GLY A 97 15.02 -0.44 6.96
N VAL A 98 14.61 0.66 6.32
CA VAL A 98 15.29 1.97 6.40
C VAL A 98 15.27 2.55 7.81
N PHE A 99 14.15 2.43 8.52
CA PHE A 99 13.97 2.94 9.89
C PHE A 99 14.39 1.92 10.96
N ARG A 100 14.74 0.70 10.57
CA ARG A 100 15.10 -0.40 11.50
C ARG A 100 14.02 -0.64 12.56
N ASN A 101 12.76 -0.40 12.18
CA ASN A 101 11.64 -0.48 13.08
C ASN A 101 10.45 -1.16 12.38
N PRO A 102 10.02 -2.35 12.82
CA PRO A 102 8.90 -3.08 12.21
C PRO A 102 7.54 -2.40 12.41
N LEU A 103 7.46 -1.37 13.23
CA LEU A 103 6.24 -0.63 13.56
C LEU A 103 6.03 0.60 12.65
N VAL A 104 6.95 0.86 11.72
CA VAL A 104 6.86 1.97 10.77
C VAL A 104 6.06 1.57 9.55
N GLY A 105 5.14 2.45 9.15
CA GLY A 105 4.37 2.32 7.92
C GLY A 105 4.42 3.60 7.07
N PRO A 106 3.92 3.56 5.82
CA PRO A 106 3.99 4.70 4.90
C PRO A 106 3.37 6.00 5.42
N GLN A 107 2.43 5.90 6.36
CA GLN A 107 1.74 7.06 6.94
C GLN A 107 2.64 7.96 7.79
N ILE A 108 3.74 7.42 8.35
CA ILE A 108 4.62 8.17 9.26
C ILE A 108 5.37 9.31 8.55
N ILE A 109 5.49 9.25 7.22
CA ILE A 109 6.22 10.26 6.43
C ILE A 109 5.35 11.49 6.11
N GLY A 110 4.05 11.48 6.45
CA GLY A 110 3.14 12.61 6.21
C GLY A 110 2.58 12.71 4.78
N VAL A 111 3.04 11.89 3.85
CA VAL A 111 2.59 11.89 2.44
C VAL A 111 1.10 11.64 2.31
N SER A 112 0.56 10.69 3.07
CA SER A 112 -0.87 10.38 3.04
C SER A 112 -1.74 11.54 3.53
N SER A 113 -1.28 12.31 4.54
CA SER A 113 -2.00 13.48 5.04
C SER A 113 -1.98 14.63 4.04
N GLY A 114 -0.84 14.85 3.35
CA GLY A 114 -0.76 15.81 2.25
C GLY A 114 -1.68 15.46 1.11
N ALA A 115 -1.66 14.19 0.68
CA ALA A 115 -2.55 13.69 -0.37
C ALA A 115 -4.04 13.79 0.03
N ALA A 116 -4.37 13.52 1.30
CA ALA A 116 -5.70 13.69 1.85
C ALA A 116 -6.20 15.15 1.75
N PHE A 117 -5.34 16.10 2.10
CA PHE A 117 -5.66 17.51 1.95
C PHE A 117 -5.87 17.90 0.48
N GLY A 118 -4.95 17.50 -0.41
CA GLY A 118 -5.05 17.80 -1.85
C GLY A 118 -6.35 17.28 -2.45
N GLY A 119 -6.73 16.04 -2.13
CA GLY A 119 -7.99 15.46 -2.60
C GLY A 119 -9.22 16.13 -1.99
N ALA A 120 -9.22 16.41 -0.69
CA ALA A 120 -10.32 17.12 -0.03
C ALA A 120 -10.50 18.54 -0.60
N LEU A 121 -9.40 19.26 -0.83
CA LEU A 121 -9.42 20.58 -1.48
C LEU A 121 -9.97 20.51 -2.91
N ALA A 122 -9.55 19.50 -3.68
CA ALA A 122 -10.05 19.33 -5.05
C ALA A 122 -11.56 19.05 -5.08
N ILE A 123 -12.08 18.21 -4.17
CA ILE A 123 -13.53 17.95 -4.06
C ILE A 123 -14.30 19.23 -3.67
N LEU A 124 -13.71 20.06 -2.78
CA LEU A 124 -14.32 21.31 -2.37
C LEU A 124 -14.53 22.28 -3.55
N VAL A 125 -13.53 22.38 -4.45
CA VAL A 125 -13.50 23.40 -5.50
C VAL A 125 -13.97 22.91 -6.87
N SER A 126 -14.04 21.59 -7.10
CA SER A 126 -14.34 21.02 -8.42
C SER A 126 -14.86 19.59 -8.34
N GLU A 127 -15.60 19.17 -9.36
CA GLU A 127 -16.02 17.78 -9.55
C GLU A 127 -15.09 17.00 -10.48
N SER A 128 -14.02 17.63 -10.95
CA SER A 128 -13.06 17.02 -11.88
C SER A 128 -12.24 15.92 -11.21
N GLN A 129 -12.37 14.70 -11.71
CA GLN A 129 -11.56 13.55 -11.28
C GLN A 129 -10.06 13.76 -11.57
N VAL A 130 -9.72 14.45 -12.65
CA VAL A 130 -8.32 14.76 -13.00
C VAL A 130 -7.72 15.73 -11.98
N LEU A 131 -8.48 16.77 -11.58
CA LEU A 131 -8.05 17.68 -10.54
C LEU A 131 -7.88 16.98 -9.20
N LEU A 132 -8.83 16.11 -8.83
CA LEU A 132 -8.79 15.33 -7.59
C LEU A 132 -7.50 14.49 -7.51
N ILE A 133 -7.23 13.69 -8.55
CA ILE A 133 -6.05 12.82 -8.58
C ILE A 133 -4.76 13.65 -8.63
N GLY A 134 -4.72 14.67 -9.47
CA GLY A 134 -3.56 15.56 -9.60
C GLY A 134 -3.25 16.34 -8.32
N ALA A 135 -4.26 16.89 -7.65
CA ALA A 135 -4.08 17.60 -6.39
C ALA A 135 -3.68 16.64 -5.25
N ALA A 136 -4.35 15.51 -5.11
CA ALA A 136 -3.98 14.52 -4.09
C ALA A 136 -2.52 14.05 -4.27
N PHE A 137 -2.13 13.70 -5.49
CA PHE A 137 -0.76 13.31 -5.79
C PHE A 137 0.24 14.46 -5.55
N GLY A 138 -0.05 15.65 -6.06
CA GLY A 138 0.81 16.83 -5.93
C GLY A 138 1.04 17.25 -4.49
N PHE A 139 -0.03 17.35 -3.67
CA PHE A 139 0.10 17.67 -2.25
C PHE A 139 0.74 16.54 -1.44
N GLY A 140 0.58 15.28 -1.83
CA GLY A 140 1.33 14.17 -1.25
C GLY A 140 2.84 14.31 -1.49
N MET A 141 3.26 14.65 -2.71
CA MET A 141 4.67 14.91 -3.03
C MET A 141 5.18 16.20 -2.39
N LEU A 142 4.34 17.23 -2.26
CA LEU A 142 4.67 18.45 -1.52
C LEU A 142 4.92 18.13 -0.03
N ALA A 143 4.10 17.29 0.60
CA ALA A 143 4.34 16.85 1.97
C ALA A 143 5.70 16.15 2.11
N MET A 144 6.09 15.32 1.15
CA MET A 144 7.43 14.72 1.13
C MET A 144 8.53 15.77 1.02
N LEU A 145 8.35 16.80 0.20
CA LEU A 145 9.30 17.91 0.09
C LEU A 145 9.41 18.69 1.41
N VAL A 146 8.30 18.92 2.11
CA VAL A 146 8.29 19.56 3.44
C VAL A 146 9.06 18.71 4.44
N VAL A 147 8.82 17.40 4.49
CA VAL A 147 9.58 16.49 5.35
C VAL A 147 11.08 16.52 5.01
N TYR A 148 11.42 16.55 3.73
CA TYR A 148 12.81 16.67 3.29
C TYR A 148 13.48 17.94 3.81
N THR A 149 12.82 19.08 3.68
CA THR A 149 13.38 20.38 4.09
C THR A 149 13.52 20.49 5.61
N ILE A 150 12.53 20.02 6.39
CA ILE A 150 12.56 20.07 7.85
C ILE A 150 13.58 19.08 8.44
N SER A 151 13.70 17.88 7.86
CA SER A 151 14.55 16.82 8.45
C SER A 151 16.05 17.03 8.22
N ARG A 152 16.44 17.86 7.26
CA ARG A 152 17.87 18.15 6.98
C ARG A 152 18.44 19.17 7.97
N GLN A 153 19.33 18.72 8.82
CA GLN A 153 20.18 19.58 9.63
C GLN A 153 21.64 19.35 9.25
N GLN A 154 22.35 20.41 8.89
CA GLN A 154 23.79 20.37 8.51
C GLN A 154 24.11 19.30 7.44
N GLY A 155 23.21 19.08 6.49
CA GLY A 155 23.41 18.13 5.39
C GLY A 155 23.12 16.66 5.74
N ARG A 156 22.71 16.33 6.95
CA ARG A 156 22.37 14.97 7.39
C ARG A 156 20.95 14.90 7.94
N ALA A 157 20.21 13.86 7.59
CA ALA A 157 18.89 13.58 8.15
C ALA A 157 19.00 12.35 9.06
N SER A 158 18.83 12.55 10.38
CA SER A 158 18.69 11.43 11.30
C SER A 158 17.30 10.78 11.18
N ILE A 159 17.20 9.50 11.53
CA ILE A 159 15.92 8.77 11.54
C ILE A 159 14.91 9.49 12.45
N LEU A 160 15.35 9.97 13.60
CA LEU A 160 14.51 10.71 14.55
C LEU A 160 13.93 11.97 13.90
N MET A 161 14.76 12.78 13.22
CA MET A 161 14.31 13.99 12.55
C MET A 161 13.32 13.70 11.40
N LEU A 162 13.51 12.60 10.66
CA LEU A 162 12.56 12.16 9.64
C LEU A 162 11.19 11.84 10.24
N VAL A 163 11.15 11.10 11.36
CA VAL A 163 9.90 10.76 12.04
C VAL A 163 9.22 12.01 12.59
N LEU A 164 9.95 12.88 13.29
CA LEU A 164 9.40 14.12 13.84
C LEU A 164 8.88 15.06 12.75
N SER A 165 9.64 15.21 11.65
CA SER A 165 9.20 16.00 10.48
C SER A 165 7.93 15.45 9.86
N GLY A 166 7.81 14.12 9.78
CA GLY A 166 6.60 13.46 9.28
C GLY A 166 5.40 13.69 10.19
N ILE A 167 5.57 13.62 11.51
CA ILE A 167 4.52 13.90 12.50
C ILE A 167 4.04 15.36 12.38
N VAL A 168 4.96 16.33 12.34
CA VAL A 168 4.62 17.75 12.20
C VAL A 168 3.90 18.01 10.87
N THR A 169 4.42 17.47 9.77
CA THR A 169 3.80 17.59 8.44
C THR A 169 2.39 16.98 8.42
N SER A 170 2.22 15.80 9.03
CA SER A 170 0.92 15.13 9.12
C SER A 170 -0.08 15.97 9.94
N ALA A 171 0.33 16.52 11.07
CA ALA A 171 -0.51 17.38 11.91
C ALA A 171 -0.95 18.65 11.16
N PHE A 172 -0.02 19.29 10.43
CA PHE A 172 -0.32 20.48 9.64
C PHE A 172 -1.34 20.18 8.54
N PHE A 173 -1.12 19.16 7.71
CA PHE A 173 -2.07 18.80 6.66
C PHE A 173 -3.40 18.28 7.21
N SER A 174 -3.41 17.61 8.35
CA SER A 174 -4.66 17.20 9.03
C SER A 174 -5.47 18.40 9.50
N ALA A 175 -4.83 19.47 9.98
CA ALA A 175 -5.49 20.72 10.31
C ALA A 175 -6.11 21.36 9.07
N LEU A 176 -5.39 21.38 7.94
CA LEU A 176 -5.91 21.87 6.67
C LEU A 176 -7.12 21.04 6.16
N VAL A 177 -7.09 19.71 6.30
CA VAL A 177 -8.27 18.85 6.01
C VAL A 177 -9.45 19.24 6.90
N SER A 178 -9.20 19.53 8.17
CA SER A 178 -10.25 19.95 9.11
C SER A 178 -10.87 21.30 8.72
N ILE A 179 -10.04 22.27 8.29
CA ILE A 179 -10.53 23.55 7.74
C ILE A 179 -11.36 23.30 6.47
N THR A 180 -10.87 22.46 5.55
CA THR A 180 -11.58 22.11 4.31
C THR A 180 -12.98 21.55 4.61
N LYS A 181 -13.08 20.63 5.60
CA LYS A 181 -14.37 20.08 6.05
C LYS A 181 -15.27 21.13 6.72
N PHE A 182 -14.67 22.04 7.47
CA PHE A 182 -15.42 23.09 8.18
C PHE A 182 -16.10 24.09 7.25
N VAL A 183 -15.45 24.42 6.13
CA VAL A 183 -15.99 25.36 5.14
C VAL A 183 -16.81 24.69 4.03
N ALA A 184 -16.82 23.35 3.97
CA ALA A 184 -17.54 22.57 2.97
C ALA A 184 -19.05 22.65 3.20
N ASP A 185 -19.80 22.69 2.09
CA ASP A 185 -21.25 22.59 2.12
C ASP A 185 -21.67 21.28 2.80
N PRO A 186 -22.53 21.34 3.84
CA PRO A 186 -22.89 20.18 4.66
C PRO A 186 -23.72 19.13 3.91
N ASP A 187 -24.48 19.52 2.88
CA ASP A 187 -25.39 18.62 2.18
C ASP A 187 -24.77 17.96 0.94
N ASP A 188 -23.73 18.58 0.36
CA ASP A 188 -23.08 18.09 -0.87
C ASP A 188 -21.59 17.76 -0.67
N LYS A 189 -20.76 18.77 -0.42
CA LYS A 189 -19.29 18.61 -0.46
C LYS A 189 -18.72 17.90 0.77
N LEU A 190 -19.26 18.14 1.96
CA LEU A 190 -18.79 17.52 3.20
C LEU A 190 -18.97 16.00 3.19
N PRO A 191 -20.14 15.42 2.83
CA PRO A 191 -20.29 13.98 2.71
C PRO A 191 -19.34 13.37 1.68
N ALA A 192 -19.16 14.02 0.52
CA ALA A 192 -18.26 13.56 -0.52
C ALA A 192 -16.80 13.52 -0.05
N ILE A 193 -16.31 14.56 0.63
CA ILE A 193 -14.98 14.61 1.23
C ILE A 193 -14.80 13.50 2.28
N VAL A 194 -15.76 13.35 3.17
CA VAL A 194 -15.69 12.34 4.25
C VAL A 194 -15.66 10.93 3.66
N PHE A 195 -16.54 10.64 2.69
CA PHE A 195 -16.58 9.33 2.03
C PHE A 195 -15.27 9.03 1.29
N TRP A 196 -14.74 10.01 0.53
CA TRP A 196 -13.49 9.83 -0.19
C TRP A 196 -12.29 9.59 0.76
N LEU A 197 -12.23 10.31 1.89
CA LEU A 197 -11.19 10.12 2.91
C LEU A 197 -11.22 8.73 3.56
N MET A 198 -12.38 8.06 3.62
CA MET A 198 -12.50 6.71 4.16
C MET A 198 -11.91 5.63 3.23
N GLY A 199 -11.63 5.97 1.97
CA GLY A 199 -11.03 5.08 0.98
C GLY A 199 -12.00 4.10 0.34
N SER A 200 -12.00 4.05 -1.01
CA SER A 200 -12.85 3.17 -1.79
C SER A 200 -12.27 2.89 -3.17
N PHE A 201 -12.54 1.70 -3.71
CA PHE A 201 -12.23 1.34 -5.10
C PHE A 201 -13.47 1.42 -6.01
N ALA A 202 -14.62 1.92 -5.53
CA ALA A 202 -15.88 1.95 -6.29
C ALA A 202 -15.79 2.76 -7.59
N SER A 203 -14.96 3.80 -7.64
CA SER A 203 -14.73 4.64 -8.82
C SER A 203 -13.59 4.16 -9.73
N ALA A 204 -13.25 2.87 -9.69
CA ALA A 204 -12.20 2.30 -10.50
C ALA A 204 -12.53 2.35 -12.00
N SER A 205 -11.53 2.67 -12.82
CA SER A 205 -11.58 2.65 -14.29
C SER A 205 -10.22 2.27 -14.84
N TYR A 206 -10.13 1.82 -16.09
CA TYR A 206 -8.84 1.54 -16.72
C TYR A 206 -7.94 2.77 -16.83
N GLU A 207 -8.52 3.94 -17.03
CA GLU A 207 -7.77 5.20 -17.01
C GLU A 207 -7.08 5.41 -15.67
N LYS A 208 -7.80 5.20 -14.55
CA LYS A 208 -7.21 5.26 -13.21
C LYS A 208 -6.15 4.18 -13.00
N VAL A 209 -6.37 2.96 -13.50
CA VAL A 209 -5.37 1.88 -13.42
C VAL A 209 -4.05 2.32 -14.05
N LEU A 210 -4.09 2.93 -15.24
CA LEU A 210 -2.88 3.42 -15.90
C LEU A 210 -2.25 4.58 -15.16
N LEU A 211 -3.07 5.56 -14.74
CA LEU A 211 -2.61 6.79 -14.10
C LEU A 211 -1.87 6.53 -12.79
N ILE A 212 -2.36 5.58 -11.96
CA ILE A 212 -1.71 5.22 -10.71
C ILE A 212 -0.74 4.05 -10.85
N GLY A 213 -0.97 3.18 -11.82
CA GLY A 213 -0.13 2.02 -12.07
C GLY A 213 1.31 2.43 -12.38
N VAL A 214 1.50 3.47 -13.19
CA VAL A 214 2.84 3.96 -13.55
C VAL A 214 3.63 4.39 -12.30
N PRO A 215 3.16 5.31 -11.42
CA PRO A 215 3.93 5.70 -10.25
C PRO A 215 4.05 4.56 -9.21
N VAL A 216 3.02 3.72 -9.03
CA VAL A 216 3.11 2.61 -8.09
C VAL A 216 4.13 1.57 -8.56
N VAL A 217 4.08 1.16 -9.83
CA VAL A 217 5.01 0.17 -10.38
C VAL A 217 6.43 0.74 -10.43
N SER A 218 6.63 1.97 -10.89
CA SER A 218 7.96 2.59 -10.92
C SER A 218 8.57 2.73 -9.52
N GLY A 219 7.80 3.19 -8.53
CA GLY A 219 8.23 3.25 -7.14
C GLY A 219 8.57 1.87 -6.57
N ALA A 220 7.72 0.87 -6.83
CA ALA A 220 7.96 -0.51 -6.40
C ALA A 220 9.21 -1.12 -7.07
N LEU A 221 9.46 -0.83 -8.34
CA LEU A 221 10.68 -1.25 -9.04
C LEU A 221 11.92 -0.60 -8.44
N VAL A 222 11.88 0.71 -8.15
CA VAL A 222 12.99 1.38 -7.46
C VAL A 222 13.28 0.69 -6.12
N VAL A 223 12.27 0.44 -5.29
CA VAL A 223 12.43 -0.27 -4.02
C VAL A 223 12.98 -1.69 -4.24
N TYR A 224 12.48 -2.41 -5.25
CA TYR A 224 12.96 -3.75 -5.58
C TYR A 224 14.44 -3.76 -5.98
N PHE A 225 14.89 -2.83 -6.81
CA PHE A 225 16.30 -2.72 -7.18
C PHE A 225 17.18 -2.26 -6.01
N MET A 226 16.61 -1.53 -5.05
CA MET A 226 17.30 -1.09 -3.84
C MET A 226 17.27 -2.12 -2.68
N ARG A 227 16.67 -3.30 -2.86
CA ARG A 227 16.47 -4.31 -1.80
C ARG A 227 17.76 -4.75 -1.11
N PHE A 228 18.86 -4.83 -1.83
CA PHE A 228 20.15 -5.16 -1.27
C PHE A 228 20.69 -4.02 -0.37
N GLN A 229 20.58 -2.79 -0.85
CA GLN A 229 20.98 -1.61 -0.08
C GLN A 229 20.08 -1.42 1.17
N ILE A 230 18.80 -1.78 1.09
CA ILE A 230 17.90 -1.77 2.25
C ILE A 230 18.34 -2.81 3.30
N ASN A 231 18.81 -4.00 2.89
CA ASN A 231 19.42 -4.96 3.82
C ASN A 231 20.64 -4.37 4.53
N ILE A 232 21.51 -3.67 3.81
CA ILE A 232 22.68 -3.03 4.40
C ILE A 232 22.24 -1.91 5.37
N LEU A 233 21.27 -1.06 4.99
CA LEU A 233 20.74 -0.01 5.87
C LEU A 233 20.12 -0.57 7.16
N SER A 234 19.60 -1.79 7.13
CA SER A 234 19.00 -2.44 8.29
C SER A 234 20.02 -2.87 9.34
N LEU A 235 21.32 -2.90 9.00
CA LEU A 235 22.39 -3.20 9.96
C LEU A 235 22.72 -2.00 10.85
N GLY A 236 22.60 -0.78 10.34
CA GLY A 236 22.96 0.44 11.02
C GLY A 236 23.61 1.45 10.07
N ASP A 237 23.61 2.73 10.44
CA ASP A 237 24.18 3.78 9.58
C ASP A 237 25.70 3.69 9.53
N GLU A 238 26.36 3.37 10.64
CA GLU A 238 27.81 3.24 10.75
C GLU A 238 28.30 2.00 10.00
N GLU A 239 27.63 0.86 10.20
CA GLU A 239 27.93 -0.37 9.50
C GLU A 239 27.69 -0.24 8.00
N ALA A 240 26.60 0.43 7.60
CA ALA A 240 26.30 0.67 6.20
C ALA A 240 27.36 1.57 5.53
N GLN A 241 27.86 2.58 6.23
CA GLN A 241 28.94 3.44 5.74
C GLN A 241 30.27 2.68 5.63
N SER A 242 30.59 1.83 6.60
CA SER A 242 31.81 1.01 6.57
C SER A 242 31.82 0.02 5.39
N LEU A 243 30.63 -0.42 4.95
CA LEU A 243 30.42 -1.23 3.74
C LEU A 243 30.37 -0.39 2.44
N GLY A 244 30.69 0.91 2.51
CA GLY A 244 30.77 1.81 1.36
C GLY A 244 29.43 2.36 0.87
N LEU A 245 28.33 2.17 1.62
CA LEU A 245 27.01 2.67 1.21
C LEU A 245 26.90 4.17 1.48
N LYS A 246 26.42 4.94 0.49
CA LYS A 246 26.03 6.34 0.66
C LYS A 246 24.66 6.41 1.34
N VAL A 247 24.64 6.23 2.68
CA VAL A 247 23.44 6.04 3.51
C VAL A 247 22.38 7.08 3.21
N GLU A 248 22.71 8.36 3.24
CA GLU A 248 21.74 9.43 3.05
C GLU A 248 21.11 9.41 1.65
N ARG A 249 21.92 9.28 0.61
CA ARG A 249 21.42 9.18 -0.77
C ARG A 249 20.48 7.98 -0.96
N THR A 250 20.89 6.82 -0.44
CA THR A 250 20.10 5.59 -0.52
C THR A 250 18.76 5.74 0.21
N ARG A 251 18.80 6.31 1.42
CA ARG A 251 17.60 6.58 2.22
C ARG A 251 16.61 7.47 1.47
N TRP A 252 17.08 8.58 0.89
CA TRP A 252 16.22 9.50 0.15
C TRP A 252 15.64 8.87 -1.12
N ILE A 253 16.39 8.07 -1.86
CA ILE A 253 15.86 7.34 -3.03
C ILE A 253 14.68 6.46 -2.60
N VAL A 254 14.84 5.69 -1.52
CA VAL A 254 13.78 4.82 -1.00
C VAL A 254 12.58 5.63 -0.50
N LEU A 255 12.81 6.73 0.24
CA LEU A 255 11.74 7.58 0.76
C LEU A 255 10.92 8.24 -0.36
N VAL A 256 11.57 8.73 -1.42
CA VAL A 256 10.89 9.30 -2.60
C VAL A 256 10.09 8.23 -3.33
N ALA A 257 10.64 7.02 -3.50
CA ALA A 257 9.91 5.91 -4.11
C ALA A 257 8.67 5.51 -3.28
N VAL A 258 8.78 5.48 -1.96
CA VAL A 258 7.66 5.22 -1.05
C VAL A 258 6.63 6.35 -1.10
N ALA A 259 7.07 7.61 -1.16
CA ALA A 259 6.17 8.75 -1.32
C ALA A 259 5.39 8.69 -2.63
N LEU A 260 6.07 8.34 -3.72
CA LEU A 260 5.47 8.16 -5.04
C LEU A 260 4.35 7.11 -5.02
N ILE A 261 4.63 5.93 -4.41
CA ILE A 261 3.64 4.86 -4.24
C ILE A 261 2.46 5.35 -3.38
N SER A 262 2.75 5.92 -2.21
CA SER A 262 1.73 6.30 -1.24
C SER A 262 0.82 7.41 -1.77
N ALA A 263 1.40 8.45 -2.39
CA ALA A 263 0.63 9.54 -2.99
C ALA A 263 -0.28 9.04 -4.13
N ALA A 264 0.22 8.14 -4.99
CA ALA A 264 -0.57 7.56 -6.06
C ALA A 264 -1.74 6.71 -5.55
N VAL A 265 -1.50 5.87 -4.55
CA VAL A 265 -2.56 5.04 -3.97
C VAL A 265 -3.63 5.90 -3.31
N VAL A 266 -3.25 6.92 -2.52
CA VAL A 266 -4.23 7.83 -1.90
C VAL A 266 -4.99 8.62 -2.95
N ALA A 267 -4.34 9.10 -4.00
CA ALA A 267 -4.99 9.83 -5.10
C ALA A 267 -6.07 9.00 -5.81
N ALA A 268 -5.87 7.68 -5.94
CA ALA A 268 -6.82 6.80 -6.61
C ALA A 268 -7.97 6.31 -5.73
N ALA A 269 -7.65 6.00 -4.48
CA ALA A 269 -8.49 5.18 -3.60
C ALA A 269 -8.81 5.85 -2.27
N GLY A 270 -8.34 7.08 -2.01
CA GLY A 270 -8.40 7.68 -0.69
C GLY A 270 -7.44 7.01 0.31
N ILE A 271 -7.67 7.20 1.60
CA ILE A 271 -6.75 6.69 2.63
C ILE A 271 -6.98 5.20 2.87
N VAL A 272 -5.99 4.38 2.54
CA VAL A 272 -5.96 2.94 2.87
C VAL A 272 -4.84 2.72 3.89
N GLY A 273 -5.24 2.50 5.13
CA GLY A 273 -4.29 2.31 6.25
C GLY A 273 -3.92 0.85 6.49
N TRP A 274 -2.96 0.64 7.43
CA TRP A 274 -2.56 -0.64 8.00
C TRP A 274 -1.85 -1.63 7.08
N VAL A 275 -2.11 -1.62 5.77
CA VAL A 275 -1.53 -2.57 4.79
C VAL A 275 -0.01 -2.56 4.84
N GLY A 276 0.60 -1.38 4.72
CA GLY A 276 2.06 -1.22 4.74
C GLY A 276 2.71 -1.47 6.10
N LEU A 277 1.91 -1.66 7.15
CA LEU A 277 2.42 -2.01 8.46
C LEU A 277 2.27 -3.51 8.74
N VAL A 278 1.10 -4.07 8.44
CA VAL A 278 0.73 -5.44 8.79
C VAL A 278 1.29 -6.47 7.79
N ILE A 279 1.15 -6.19 6.49
CA ILE A 279 1.54 -7.15 5.44
C ILE A 279 3.03 -7.48 5.43
N PRO A 280 3.97 -6.49 5.55
CA PRO A 280 5.39 -6.83 5.64
C PRO A 280 5.73 -7.72 6.83
N HIS A 281 4.99 -7.57 7.94
CA HIS A 281 5.19 -8.44 9.09
C HIS A 281 4.80 -9.90 8.78
N PHE A 282 3.64 -10.13 8.15
CA PHE A 282 3.25 -11.46 7.71
C PHE A 282 4.23 -12.04 6.68
N ALA A 283 4.65 -11.23 5.70
CA ALA A 283 5.64 -11.65 4.73
C ALA A 283 6.94 -12.09 5.42
N ARG A 284 7.38 -11.36 6.45
CA ARG A 284 8.59 -11.69 7.23
C ARG A 284 8.48 -13.01 7.98
N LEU A 285 7.29 -13.38 8.45
CA LEU A 285 7.07 -14.70 9.08
C LEU A 285 7.28 -15.86 8.10
N LEU A 286 6.99 -15.65 6.81
CA LEU A 286 7.13 -16.65 5.75
C LEU A 286 8.52 -16.69 5.12
N THR A 287 9.17 -15.51 4.97
CA THR A 287 10.39 -15.37 4.17
C THR A 287 11.64 -15.03 4.99
N GLY A 288 11.47 -14.69 6.27
CA GLY A 288 12.53 -14.11 7.10
C GLY A 288 12.72 -12.62 6.84
N ALA A 289 13.78 -12.05 7.42
CA ALA A 289 14.05 -10.62 7.40
C ALA A 289 14.79 -10.12 6.14
N ASN A 290 15.23 -11.02 5.26
CA ASN A 290 16.01 -10.66 4.07
C ASN A 290 15.13 -9.95 3.04
N HIS A 291 15.36 -8.67 2.80
CA HIS A 291 14.57 -7.82 1.89
C HIS A 291 14.61 -8.29 0.42
N ASN A 292 15.62 -9.11 0.02
CA ASN A 292 15.65 -9.68 -1.33
C ASN A 292 14.44 -10.60 -1.60
N VAL A 293 13.92 -11.26 -0.57
CA VAL A 293 12.77 -12.15 -0.64
C VAL A 293 11.52 -11.50 -0.04
N LEU A 294 11.71 -10.73 1.05
CA LEU A 294 10.64 -10.06 1.78
C LEU A 294 9.84 -9.09 0.89
N ILE A 295 10.53 -8.22 0.13
CA ILE A 295 9.87 -7.19 -0.68
C ILE A 295 8.94 -7.79 -1.74
N PRO A 296 9.38 -8.72 -2.61
CA PRO A 296 8.46 -9.31 -3.59
C PRO A 296 7.38 -10.19 -2.96
N ALA A 297 7.66 -10.87 -1.84
CA ALA A 297 6.62 -11.60 -1.11
C ALA A 297 5.56 -10.67 -0.52
N ALA A 298 5.99 -9.55 0.07
CA ALA A 298 5.08 -8.53 0.59
C ALA A 298 4.19 -7.95 -0.52
N ALA A 299 4.73 -7.74 -1.74
CA ALA A 299 3.95 -7.29 -2.88
C ALA A 299 2.80 -8.26 -3.21
N LEU A 300 3.10 -9.55 -3.36
CA LEU A 300 2.10 -10.57 -3.68
C LEU A 300 1.05 -10.72 -2.58
N ILE A 301 1.48 -10.81 -1.32
CA ILE A 301 0.58 -10.94 -0.17
C ILE A 301 -0.28 -9.68 -0.03
N GLY A 302 0.28 -8.49 -0.23
CA GLY A 302 -0.46 -7.23 -0.19
C GLY A 302 -1.51 -7.11 -1.28
N ALA A 303 -1.20 -7.55 -2.50
CA ALA A 303 -2.17 -7.62 -3.60
C ALA A 303 -3.33 -8.55 -3.26
N ILE A 304 -3.04 -9.78 -2.83
CA ILE A 304 -4.04 -10.78 -2.42
C ILE A 304 -4.91 -10.21 -1.29
N TYR A 305 -4.30 -9.63 -0.26
CA TYR A 305 -5.00 -9.08 0.88
C TYR A 305 -6.01 -7.99 0.48
N LEU A 306 -5.59 -6.97 -0.30
CA LEU A 306 -6.50 -5.90 -0.67
C LEU A 306 -7.58 -6.33 -1.66
N ILE A 307 -7.33 -7.31 -2.53
CA ILE A 307 -8.40 -7.92 -3.36
C ILE A 307 -9.48 -8.51 -2.46
N HIS A 308 -9.12 -9.26 -1.41
CA HIS A 308 -10.10 -9.84 -0.51
C HIS A 308 -10.80 -8.82 0.38
N VAL A 309 -10.09 -7.80 0.86
CA VAL A 309 -10.70 -6.67 1.58
C VAL A 309 -11.73 -5.97 0.69
N ASP A 310 -11.41 -5.74 -0.58
CA ASP A 310 -12.36 -5.16 -1.53
C ASP A 310 -13.58 -6.06 -1.79
N ASN A 311 -13.38 -7.38 -1.85
CA ASN A 311 -14.50 -8.32 -1.96
C ASN A 311 -15.46 -8.20 -0.77
N VAL A 312 -14.93 -8.08 0.46
CA VAL A 312 -15.74 -7.83 1.66
C VAL A 312 -16.43 -6.48 1.56
N ALA A 313 -15.71 -5.43 1.14
CA ALA A 313 -16.24 -4.08 1.00
C ALA A 313 -17.49 -4.02 0.13
N ARG A 314 -17.46 -4.63 -1.04
CA ARG A 314 -18.52 -4.56 -2.06
C ARG A 314 -19.60 -5.61 -1.94
N ALA A 315 -19.37 -6.70 -1.19
CA ALA A 315 -20.33 -7.80 -1.06
C ALA A 315 -21.15 -7.74 0.24
N SER A 316 -20.70 -7.02 1.27
CA SER A 316 -21.31 -7.06 2.60
C SER A 316 -22.64 -6.32 2.70
N ILE A 317 -22.71 -5.08 2.22
CA ILE A 317 -23.90 -4.23 2.31
C ILE A 317 -24.12 -3.41 1.04
N ALA A 318 -25.37 -2.90 0.88
CA ALA A 318 -25.77 -2.15 -0.31
C ALA A 318 -24.96 -0.84 -0.51
N ALA A 319 -24.56 -0.16 0.56
CA ALA A 319 -23.82 1.10 0.48
C ALA A 319 -22.31 0.94 0.26
N GLU A 320 -21.79 -0.31 0.17
CA GLU A 320 -20.37 -0.65 0.20
C GLU A 320 -19.63 -0.09 1.43
N ILE A 321 -18.90 -0.93 2.13
CA ILE A 321 -18.10 -0.49 3.27
C ILE A 321 -16.80 0.13 2.74
N PRO A 322 -16.42 1.35 3.16
CA PRO A 322 -15.11 1.90 2.79
C PRO A 322 -13.96 0.97 3.16
N VAL A 323 -13.04 0.80 2.23
CA VAL A 323 -11.88 -0.12 2.37
C VAL A 323 -11.01 0.23 3.57
N GLY A 324 -10.84 1.54 3.84
CA GLY A 324 -10.07 2.02 4.99
C GLY A 324 -10.65 1.58 6.32
N ILE A 325 -11.97 1.45 6.45
CA ILE A 325 -12.64 0.94 7.66
C ILE A 325 -12.29 -0.53 7.86
N ILE A 326 -12.41 -1.35 6.81
CA ILE A 326 -12.14 -2.79 6.91
C ILE A 326 -10.66 -3.03 7.22
N THR A 327 -9.75 -2.31 6.55
CA THR A 327 -8.32 -2.43 6.83
C THR A 327 -7.96 -2.02 8.25
N ALA A 328 -8.66 -1.03 8.83
CA ALA A 328 -8.46 -0.63 10.21
C ALA A 328 -9.02 -1.65 11.21
N LEU A 329 -10.22 -2.18 10.96
CA LEU A 329 -10.84 -3.20 11.81
C LEU A 329 -10.03 -4.50 11.86
N LEU A 330 -9.38 -4.86 10.76
CA LEU A 330 -8.51 -6.04 10.69
C LEU A 330 -7.10 -5.73 11.17
N GLY A 331 -6.56 -4.58 10.77
CA GLY A 331 -5.16 -4.22 11.02
C GLY A 331 -4.86 -3.87 12.47
N ALA A 332 -5.72 -3.10 13.13
CA ALA A 332 -5.46 -2.64 14.49
C ALA A 332 -5.42 -3.79 15.53
N PRO A 333 -6.34 -4.77 15.54
CA PRO A 333 -6.26 -5.90 16.46
C PRO A 333 -5.04 -6.80 16.17
N VAL A 334 -4.75 -7.05 14.90
CA VAL A 334 -3.57 -7.82 14.50
C VAL A 334 -2.31 -7.14 15.00
N PHE A 335 -2.20 -5.84 14.80
CA PHE A 335 -1.04 -5.07 15.25
C PHE A 335 -0.90 -5.04 16.78
N ALA A 336 -1.99 -4.88 17.51
CA ALA A 336 -2.00 -4.95 18.98
C ALA A 336 -1.51 -6.32 19.48
N TYR A 337 -1.93 -7.41 18.82
CA TYR A 337 -1.43 -8.76 19.12
C TYR A 337 0.08 -8.87 18.85
N LEU A 338 0.56 -8.34 17.72
CA LEU A 338 1.98 -8.36 17.35
C LEU A 338 2.84 -7.56 18.33
N LEU A 339 2.38 -6.39 18.77
CA LEU A 339 3.03 -5.59 19.81
C LEU A 339 3.18 -6.37 21.10
N ARG A 340 2.10 -7.01 21.58
CA ARG A 340 2.14 -7.81 22.81
C ARG A 340 3.12 -8.98 22.71
N ARG A 341 3.16 -9.63 21.55
CA ARG A 341 4.10 -10.74 21.29
C ARG A 341 5.56 -10.26 21.22
N ALA A 342 5.81 -9.09 20.66
CA ALA A 342 7.14 -8.48 20.60
C ALA A 342 7.62 -8.08 22.00
N ALA A 343 6.76 -7.46 22.81
CA ALA A 343 7.06 -7.11 24.20
C ALA A 343 7.44 -8.34 25.05
N ASN A 344 6.76 -9.46 24.85
CA ASN A 344 7.06 -10.71 25.59
C ASN A 344 8.36 -11.39 25.14
N LYS A 345 8.96 -11.00 24.00
CA LYS A 345 10.21 -11.61 23.48
C LYS A 345 11.47 -10.81 23.79
N GLY A 346 11.38 -9.73 24.54
CA GLY A 346 12.59 -9.02 25.02
C GLY A 346 12.70 -7.56 24.67
N TRP A 347 11.76 -6.72 25.13
CA TRP A 347 12.06 -5.33 25.48
C TRP A 347 12.63 -5.23 26.91
N THR A 348 13.03 -6.37 27.50
CA THR A 348 13.60 -6.47 28.85
C THR A 348 15.11 -6.67 28.84
N SER A 349 15.81 -6.27 27.79
CA SER A 349 17.27 -6.17 27.79
C SER A 349 17.67 -4.79 27.28
N GLU A 350 17.66 -3.85 28.16
CA GLU A 350 18.53 -2.73 28.50
C GLU A 350 17.76 -1.57 29.09
#